data_b06bc3399ca050f9ee1583e76597656a
#
_entry.id   b06bc3399ca050f9ee1583e76597656a
#
_cell.length_a   1.000
_cell.length_b   1.000
_cell.length_c   1.000
_cell.angle_alpha   90.00
_cell.angle_beta   90.00
_cell.angle_gamma   90.00
#
_symmetry.space_group_name_H-M   'P 1'
#
loop_
_entity.id
_entity.type
_entity.pdbx_description
1 polymer ?
#
loop_
_entity_poly.entity_id
_entity_poly.type
_entity_poly.pdbx_seq_one_letter_code
_entity_poly.pdbx_strand_id
1 'polypeptide(L)'
;MGRRVLWVLTVIAVLAGLVLLPLPWPDAFVGGHVVNRIEIAAPPERVFAYITTPANWPRWHPASRAVRGIVDRTPAVGESVVETFEIAGRRDDATWTTVELDPPRRWVISSGAPGRSYARIVYALRGKDGGTVWERDLTYRGPNLLFGVLNVLQIRTVMESDSAKAQANVKRQVEAMRPL
;
A
#
# COMPACT_ATOMS: atom_id res chain seq x y z
N MET A 1 -4.55 20.83 -44.79
CA MET A 1 -3.46 20.63 -43.77
C MET A 1 -3.84 19.45 -42.89
N GLY A 2 -3.85 18.30 -43.40
CA GLY A 2 -4.59 17.35 -42.60
C GLY A 2 -3.81 16.08 -42.27
N ARG A 3 -3.93 15.07 -43.09
CA ARG A 3 -3.52 13.68 -42.71
C ARG A 3 -2.01 13.49 -42.53
N ARG A 4 -1.19 14.17 -43.35
CA ARG A 4 0.28 14.04 -43.23
C ARG A 4 0.83 14.67 -41.93
N VAL A 5 0.32 15.84 -41.54
CA VAL A 5 0.73 16.50 -40.29
C VAL A 5 0.29 15.67 -39.08
N LEU A 6 -0.92 15.15 -39.11
CA LEU A 6 -1.42 14.28 -38.05
C LEU A 6 -0.56 13.00 -37.90
N TRP A 7 -0.20 12.37 -39.01
CA TRP A 7 0.69 11.19 -39.03
C TRP A 7 2.08 11.49 -38.44
N VAL A 8 2.69 12.63 -38.83
CA VAL A 8 3.99 13.05 -38.31
C VAL A 8 3.90 13.31 -36.80
N LEU A 9 2.89 14.00 -36.33
CA LEU A 9 2.68 14.24 -34.89
C LEU A 9 2.46 12.95 -34.11
N THR A 10 1.70 12.00 -34.66
CA THR A 10 1.49 10.69 -34.05
C THR A 10 2.79 9.92 -33.96
N VAL A 11 3.60 9.88 -35.01
CA VAL A 11 4.91 9.20 -35.00
C VAL A 11 5.85 9.85 -33.97
N ILE A 12 5.92 11.18 -33.91
CA ILE A 12 6.72 11.89 -32.91
C ILE A 12 6.24 11.57 -31.50
N ALA A 13 4.94 11.54 -31.24
CA ALA A 13 4.38 11.22 -29.92
C ALA A 13 4.69 9.78 -29.51
N VAL A 14 4.60 8.83 -30.44
CA VAL A 14 4.96 7.42 -30.19
C VAL A 14 6.44 7.28 -29.89
N LEU A 15 7.32 7.90 -30.70
CA LEU A 15 8.77 7.85 -30.48
C LEU A 15 9.16 8.53 -29.16
N ALA A 16 8.57 9.68 -28.84
CA ALA A 16 8.76 10.34 -27.55
C ALA A 16 8.29 9.44 -26.38
N GLY A 17 7.14 8.78 -26.52
CA GLY A 17 6.65 7.83 -25.54
C GLY A 17 7.60 6.66 -25.32
N LEU A 18 8.13 6.07 -26.40
CA LEU A 18 9.10 4.96 -26.32
C LEU A 18 10.40 5.35 -25.63
N VAL A 19 10.85 6.60 -25.79
CA VAL A 19 12.07 7.11 -25.14
C VAL A 19 11.80 7.51 -23.70
N LEU A 20 10.67 8.16 -23.42
CA LEU A 20 10.38 8.70 -22.08
C LEU A 20 9.87 7.65 -21.10
N LEU A 21 9.14 6.62 -21.55
CA LEU A 21 8.60 5.57 -20.66
C LEU A 21 9.64 4.86 -19.81
N PRO A 22 10.82 4.44 -20.32
CA PRO A 22 11.83 3.72 -19.56
C PRO A 22 12.76 4.60 -18.74
N LEU A 23 12.65 5.95 -18.82
CA LEU A 23 13.55 6.83 -18.08
C LEU A 23 13.31 6.72 -16.56
N PRO A 24 14.36 6.91 -15.75
CA PRO A 24 14.24 6.99 -14.30
C PRO A 24 13.58 8.31 -13.91
N TRP A 25 12.31 8.26 -13.54
CA TRP A 25 11.56 9.42 -13.08
C TRP A 25 11.76 9.65 -11.57
N PRO A 26 11.73 10.92 -11.09
CA PRO A 26 11.85 11.24 -9.67
C PRO A 26 10.78 10.53 -8.83
N ASP A 27 11.15 10.04 -7.64
CA ASP A 27 10.24 9.35 -6.72
C ASP A 27 9.03 10.21 -6.34
N ALA A 28 9.21 11.52 -6.18
CA ALA A 28 8.12 12.45 -5.92
C ALA A 28 7.03 12.47 -7.00
N PHE A 29 7.37 12.07 -8.23
CA PHE A 29 6.44 12.00 -9.36
C PHE A 29 5.83 10.61 -9.52
N VAL A 30 6.66 9.55 -9.53
CA VAL A 30 6.21 8.17 -9.76
C VAL A 30 5.89 7.40 -8.47
N GLY A 31 5.92 8.04 -7.31
CA GLY A 31 5.69 7.42 -6.02
C GLY A 31 5.00 8.35 -5.03
N GLY A 32 4.98 7.91 -3.78
CA GLY A 32 4.43 8.67 -2.67
C GLY A 32 4.85 8.09 -1.33
N HIS A 33 4.63 8.91 -0.30
CA HIS A 33 4.85 8.58 1.08
C HIS A 33 3.63 9.01 1.89
N VAL A 34 2.99 8.08 2.58
CA VAL A 34 1.74 8.30 3.32
C VAL A 34 1.91 7.80 4.74
N VAL A 35 1.88 8.71 5.69
CA VAL A 35 1.94 8.39 7.13
C VAL A 35 0.60 8.72 7.77
N ASN A 36 0.03 7.73 8.43
CA ASN A 36 -1.18 7.90 9.22
C ASN A 36 -0.94 7.39 10.64
N ARG A 37 -1.56 8.06 11.61
CA ARG A 37 -1.48 7.70 13.03
C ARG A 37 -2.85 7.78 13.68
N ILE A 38 -3.18 6.78 14.50
CA ILE A 38 -4.45 6.72 15.21
C ILE A 38 -4.28 6.12 16.60
N GLU A 39 -5.13 6.52 17.53
CA GLU A 39 -5.24 5.92 18.86
C GLU A 39 -6.43 4.94 18.90
N ILE A 40 -6.19 3.74 19.42
CA ILE A 40 -7.15 2.63 19.50
C ILE A 40 -7.28 2.21 20.95
N ALA A 41 -8.49 2.13 21.48
CA ALA A 41 -8.78 1.73 22.86
C ALA A 41 -8.71 0.19 23.00
N ALA A 42 -7.55 -0.38 22.68
CA ALA A 42 -7.27 -1.81 22.82
C ALA A 42 -5.76 -2.02 23.03
N PRO A 43 -5.34 -3.09 23.74
CA PRO A 43 -3.93 -3.37 23.97
C PRO A 43 -3.17 -3.66 22.67
N PRO A 44 -1.85 -3.32 22.61
CA PRO A 44 -1.03 -3.47 21.42
C PRO A 44 -1.05 -4.88 20.82
N GLU A 45 -1.09 -5.91 21.65
CA GLU A 45 -1.10 -7.31 21.25
C GLU A 45 -2.33 -7.62 20.39
N ARG A 46 -3.49 -7.09 20.78
CA ARG A 46 -4.76 -7.31 20.06
C ARG A 46 -4.76 -6.57 18.73
N VAL A 47 -4.34 -5.29 18.72
CA VAL A 47 -4.23 -4.50 17.49
C VAL A 47 -3.25 -5.16 16.54
N PHE A 48 -2.08 -5.53 17.03
CA PHE A 48 -1.03 -6.18 16.25
C PHE A 48 -1.53 -7.49 15.60
N ALA A 49 -2.05 -8.41 16.41
CA ALA A 49 -2.58 -9.68 15.91
C ALA A 49 -3.65 -9.45 14.81
N TYR A 50 -4.50 -8.43 14.97
CA TYR A 50 -5.56 -8.15 14.01
C TYR A 50 -5.02 -7.64 12.67
N ILE A 51 -4.10 -6.65 12.69
CA ILE A 51 -3.58 -6.04 11.45
C ILE A 51 -2.59 -6.93 10.71
N THR A 52 -1.85 -7.79 11.43
CA THR A 52 -0.81 -8.64 10.84
C THR A 52 -1.33 -9.99 10.33
N THR A 53 -2.58 -10.37 10.67
CA THR A 53 -3.24 -11.57 10.14
C THR A 53 -3.87 -11.25 8.78
N PRO A 54 -3.33 -11.80 7.65
CA PRO A 54 -3.75 -11.38 6.31
C PRO A 54 -5.23 -11.65 5.98
N ALA A 55 -5.85 -12.68 6.57
CA ALA A 55 -7.29 -12.95 6.41
C ALA A 55 -8.19 -11.76 6.84
N ASN A 56 -7.68 -10.84 7.65
CA ASN A 56 -8.42 -9.65 8.07
C ASN A 56 -8.30 -8.48 7.09
N TRP A 57 -7.30 -8.46 6.19
CA TRP A 57 -7.02 -7.29 5.34
C TRP A 57 -8.23 -6.83 4.52
N PRO A 58 -8.98 -7.71 3.84
CA PRO A 58 -10.16 -7.29 3.08
C PRO A 58 -11.28 -6.67 3.95
N ARG A 59 -11.23 -6.88 5.26
CA ARG A 59 -12.23 -6.34 6.19
C ARG A 59 -11.94 -4.90 6.60
N TRP A 60 -10.66 -4.50 6.61
CA TRP A 60 -10.29 -3.18 7.10
C TRP A 60 -9.63 -2.29 6.04
N HIS A 61 -8.89 -2.85 5.06
CA HIS A 61 -8.25 -2.05 4.02
C HIS A 61 -9.14 -1.93 2.79
N PRO A 62 -9.59 -0.70 2.40
CA PRO A 62 -10.53 -0.52 1.31
C PRO A 62 -10.04 -1.05 -0.04
N ALA A 63 -8.73 -1.02 -0.29
CA ALA A 63 -8.16 -1.54 -1.53
C ALA A 63 -8.02 -3.06 -1.54
N SER A 64 -7.98 -3.74 -0.38
CA SER A 64 -7.79 -5.20 -0.30
C SER A 64 -9.07 -5.94 -0.72
N ARG A 65 -8.96 -6.87 -1.67
CA ARG A 65 -10.10 -7.66 -2.18
C ARG A 65 -10.03 -9.12 -1.77
N ALA A 66 -8.83 -9.70 -1.79
CA ALA A 66 -8.58 -11.08 -1.38
C ALA A 66 -7.12 -11.25 -0.99
N VAL A 67 -6.84 -12.25 -0.16
CA VAL A 67 -5.48 -12.66 0.19
C VAL A 67 -5.33 -14.17 0.06
N ARG A 68 -4.14 -14.62 -0.33
CA ARG A 68 -3.81 -16.04 -0.53
C ARG A 68 -2.45 -16.37 0.07
N GLY A 69 -2.25 -17.62 0.44
CA GLY A 69 -1.04 -18.11 1.09
C GLY A 69 -1.20 -18.24 2.59
N ILE A 70 -0.27 -17.73 3.38
CA ILE A 70 -0.31 -17.76 4.85
C ILE A 70 -1.26 -16.66 5.32
N VAL A 71 -2.54 -17.01 5.57
CA VAL A 71 -3.59 -16.03 5.85
C VAL A 71 -4.11 -16.04 7.28
N ASP A 72 -3.89 -17.12 8.04
CA ASP A 72 -4.48 -17.40 9.35
C ASP A 72 -3.63 -16.93 10.54
N ARG A 73 -2.41 -16.50 10.29
CA ARG A 73 -1.45 -15.98 11.28
C ARG A 73 -0.59 -14.85 10.72
N THR A 74 0.15 -14.18 11.58
CA THR A 74 1.22 -13.26 11.15
C THR A 74 2.30 -14.03 10.38
N PRO A 75 2.62 -13.67 9.14
CA PRO A 75 3.73 -14.28 8.40
C PRO A 75 5.07 -13.95 9.05
N ALA A 76 5.93 -14.95 9.21
CA ALA A 76 7.29 -14.79 9.73
C ALA A 76 8.19 -14.03 8.74
N VAL A 77 9.37 -13.58 9.21
CA VAL A 77 10.36 -12.92 8.34
C VAL A 77 10.76 -13.87 7.20
N GLY A 78 10.71 -13.35 5.97
CA GLY A 78 10.94 -14.11 4.73
C GLY A 78 9.70 -14.79 4.14
N GLU A 79 8.62 -14.95 4.92
CA GLU A 79 7.37 -15.48 4.39
C GLU A 79 6.58 -14.42 3.60
N SER A 80 5.79 -14.89 2.64
CA SER A 80 5.04 -14.03 1.72
C SER A 80 3.58 -14.42 1.62
N VAL A 81 2.75 -13.42 1.35
CA VAL A 81 1.33 -13.57 1.00
C VAL A 81 1.03 -12.82 -0.28
N VAL A 82 0.04 -13.27 -1.02
CA VAL A 82 -0.43 -12.58 -2.24
C VAL A 82 -1.74 -11.88 -1.92
N GLU A 83 -1.77 -10.57 -2.09
CA GLU A 83 -2.96 -9.74 -1.96
C GLU A 83 -3.46 -9.34 -3.36
N THR A 84 -4.73 -9.61 -3.65
CA THR A 84 -5.43 -8.96 -4.76
C THR A 84 -5.98 -7.64 -4.27
N PHE A 85 -5.51 -6.54 -4.84
CA PHE A 85 -5.93 -5.19 -4.48
C PHE A 85 -6.63 -4.48 -5.65
N GLU A 86 -7.36 -3.41 -5.34
CA GLU A 86 -7.99 -2.54 -6.33
C GLU A 86 -7.79 -1.07 -5.94
N ILE A 87 -7.08 -0.32 -6.78
CA ILE A 87 -6.78 1.10 -6.58
C ILE A 87 -7.20 1.85 -7.83
N ALA A 88 -7.96 2.92 -7.68
CA ALA A 88 -8.45 3.76 -8.78
C ALA A 88 -9.16 2.94 -9.89
N GLY A 89 -9.93 1.91 -9.51
CA GLY A 89 -10.65 1.02 -10.42
C GLY A 89 -9.79 -0.01 -11.14
N ARG A 90 -8.50 -0.06 -10.87
CA ARG A 90 -7.59 -1.06 -11.41
C ARG A 90 -7.28 -2.13 -10.37
N ARG A 91 -7.52 -3.38 -10.74
CA ARG A 91 -7.22 -4.56 -9.92
C ARG A 91 -5.91 -5.19 -10.37
N ASP A 92 -5.09 -5.57 -9.37
CA ASP A 92 -3.82 -6.28 -9.59
C ASP A 92 -3.46 -7.12 -8.36
N ASP A 93 -2.40 -7.92 -8.45
CA ASP A 93 -1.88 -8.73 -7.34
C ASP A 93 -0.54 -8.14 -6.84
N ALA A 94 -0.36 -8.10 -5.53
CA ALA A 94 0.90 -7.77 -4.88
C ALA A 94 1.38 -8.94 -4.00
N THR A 95 2.63 -9.33 -4.14
CA THR A 95 3.27 -10.27 -3.22
C THR A 95 3.95 -9.48 -2.10
N TRP A 96 3.42 -9.59 -0.90
CA TRP A 96 3.97 -8.96 0.30
C TRP A 96 4.85 -9.92 1.08
N THR A 97 6.10 -9.56 1.27
CA THR A 97 7.07 -10.33 2.06
C THR A 97 7.30 -9.63 3.39
N THR A 98 7.25 -10.36 4.49
CA THR A 98 7.65 -9.86 5.81
C THR A 98 9.16 -9.69 5.85
N VAL A 99 9.64 -8.46 6.09
CA VAL A 99 11.07 -8.13 6.16
C VAL A 99 11.55 -7.83 7.56
N GLU A 100 10.63 -7.49 8.47
CA GLU A 100 10.92 -7.28 9.90
C GLU A 100 9.70 -7.64 10.73
N LEU A 101 9.92 -8.27 11.89
CA LEU A 101 8.85 -8.70 12.80
C LEU A 101 9.34 -8.60 14.26
N ASP A 102 8.75 -7.68 15.03
CA ASP A 102 8.97 -7.48 16.46
C ASP A 102 7.61 -7.31 17.18
N PRO A 103 6.92 -8.39 17.50
CA PRO A 103 5.61 -8.31 18.13
C PRO A 103 5.69 -7.79 19.57
N PRO A 104 4.72 -6.99 20.04
CA PRO A 104 3.61 -6.40 19.28
C PRO A 104 3.94 -4.99 18.76
N ARG A 105 5.23 -4.63 18.65
CA ARG A 105 5.68 -3.25 18.42
C ARG A 105 5.87 -2.89 16.96
N ARG A 106 6.33 -3.85 16.15
CA ARG A 106 6.75 -3.51 14.79
C ARG A 106 6.56 -4.65 13.81
N TRP A 107 6.06 -4.32 12.63
CA TRP A 107 5.99 -5.22 11.48
C TRP A 107 6.26 -4.45 10.20
N VAL A 108 7.11 -4.99 9.34
CA VAL A 108 7.46 -4.37 8.07
C VAL A 108 7.26 -5.38 6.96
N ILE A 109 6.53 -4.97 5.95
CA ILE A 109 6.31 -5.73 4.72
C ILE A 109 6.75 -4.93 3.51
N SER A 110 7.21 -5.65 2.48
CA SER A 110 7.56 -5.04 1.20
C SER A 110 7.02 -5.86 0.03
N SER A 111 6.76 -5.18 -1.08
CA SER A 111 6.32 -5.77 -2.35
C SER A 111 7.12 -5.16 -3.48
N GLY A 112 7.46 -5.98 -4.49
CA GLY A 112 8.25 -5.55 -5.63
C GLY A 112 9.74 -5.39 -5.33
N ALA A 113 10.45 -4.61 -6.14
CA ALA A 113 11.87 -4.37 -6.01
C ALA A 113 12.22 -2.89 -6.20
N PRO A 114 13.25 -2.35 -5.48
CA PRO A 114 13.77 -1.03 -5.72
C PRO A 114 14.12 -0.82 -7.21
N GLY A 115 13.81 0.36 -7.75
CA GLY A 115 14.03 0.69 -9.16
C GLY A 115 12.94 0.20 -10.13
N ARG A 116 11.95 -0.54 -9.62
CA ARG A 116 10.74 -0.98 -10.36
C ARG A 116 9.49 -0.54 -9.60
N SER A 117 8.37 -1.25 -9.80
CA SER A 117 7.24 -1.13 -8.87
C SER A 117 7.66 -1.63 -7.51
N TYR A 118 7.41 -0.82 -6.48
CA TYR A 118 7.84 -1.11 -5.13
C TYR A 118 6.85 -0.52 -4.14
N ALA A 119 6.60 -1.23 -3.06
CA ALA A 119 5.90 -0.70 -1.90
C ALA A 119 6.51 -1.27 -0.62
N ARG A 120 6.59 -0.44 0.41
CA ARG A 120 7.03 -0.83 1.75
C ARG A 120 6.08 -0.22 2.77
N ILE A 121 5.62 -1.04 3.69
CA ILE A 121 4.76 -0.59 4.77
C ILE A 121 5.43 -0.92 6.10
N VAL A 122 5.54 0.09 6.95
CA VAL A 122 5.96 -0.04 8.34
C VAL A 122 4.73 0.14 9.23
N TYR A 123 4.46 -0.84 10.06
CA TYR A 123 3.49 -0.74 11.14
C TYR A 123 4.26 -0.61 12.44
N ALA A 124 4.05 0.49 13.15
CA ALA A 124 4.63 0.74 14.47
C ALA A 124 3.51 0.92 15.49
N LEU A 125 3.59 0.18 16.60
CA LEU A 125 2.60 0.22 17.67
C LEU A 125 3.29 0.55 18.99
N ARG A 126 2.63 1.38 19.78
CA ARG A 126 3.08 1.74 21.14
C ARG A 126 1.89 1.75 22.08
N GLY A 127 2.06 1.16 23.25
CA GLY A 127 1.07 1.28 24.33
C GLY A 127 0.98 2.72 24.81
N LYS A 128 -0.24 3.18 25.11
CA LYS A 128 -0.54 4.49 25.70
C LYS A 128 -1.84 4.41 26.49
N ASP A 129 -1.78 4.68 27.77
CA ASP A 129 -2.97 4.82 28.65
C ASP A 129 -3.97 3.64 28.55
N GLY A 130 -3.46 2.40 28.50
CA GLY A 130 -4.29 1.20 28.33
C GLY A 130 -4.75 0.91 26.89
N GLY A 131 -4.45 1.79 25.95
CA GLY A 131 -4.69 1.65 24.52
C GLY A 131 -3.42 1.53 23.71
N THR A 132 -3.55 1.72 22.40
CA THR A 132 -2.47 1.63 21.42
C THR A 132 -2.43 2.87 20.55
N VAL A 133 -1.26 3.45 20.36
CA VAL A 133 -0.97 4.36 19.25
C VAL A 133 -0.41 3.51 18.11
N TRP A 134 -1.11 3.47 17.00
CA TRP A 134 -0.71 2.79 15.77
C TRP A 134 -0.35 3.79 14.68
N GLU A 135 0.87 3.67 14.16
CA GLU A 135 1.37 4.39 13.01
C GLU A 135 1.58 3.45 11.83
N ARG A 136 1.10 3.85 10.67
CA ARG A 136 1.27 3.15 9.40
C ARG A 136 2.00 4.09 8.44
N ASP A 137 3.20 3.72 8.05
CA ASP A 137 4.06 4.44 7.12
C ASP A 137 4.16 3.63 5.83
N LEU A 138 3.58 4.15 4.76
CA LEU A 138 3.59 3.56 3.43
C LEU A 138 4.45 4.39 2.50
N THR A 139 5.50 3.78 1.97
CA THR A 139 6.26 4.30 0.82
C THR A 139 5.97 3.43 -0.40
N TYR A 140 5.68 4.03 -1.53
CA TYR A 140 5.44 3.30 -2.78
C TYR A 140 6.05 4.01 -3.98
N ARG A 141 6.32 3.24 -5.03
CA ARG A 141 6.81 3.70 -6.33
C ARG A 141 6.23 2.87 -7.46
N GLY A 142 5.81 3.51 -8.52
CA GLY A 142 5.41 2.86 -9.76
C GLY A 142 6.53 2.80 -10.81
N PRO A 143 6.29 2.10 -11.90
CA PRO A 143 7.36 1.68 -12.80
C PRO A 143 7.79 2.75 -13.82
N ASN A 144 6.97 3.74 -14.16
CA ASN A 144 7.19 4.56 -15.35
C ASN A 144 6.42 5.88 -15.37
N LEU A 145 6.65 6.67 -16.43
CA LEU A 145 5.99 7.95 -16.68
C LEU A 145 4.45 7.86 -16.61
N LEU A 146 3.84 6.87 -17.24
CA LEU A 146 2.38 6.73 -17.23
C LEU A 146 1.84 6.58 -15.81
N PHE A 147 2.51 5.74 -15.01
CA PHE A 147 2.18 5.64 -13.60
C PHE A 147 2.33 6.99 -12.89
N GLY A 148 3.39 7.75 -13.16
CA GLY A 148 3.62 9.08 -12.57
C GLY A 148 2.47 10.05 -12.87
N VAL A 149 2.01 10.10 -14.12
CA VAL A 149 0.85 10.93 -14.50
C VAL A 149 -0.39 10.51 -13.72
N LEU A 150 -0.72 9.21 -13.70
CA LEU A 150 -1.87 8.69 -12.96
C LEU A 150 -1.72 8.90 -11.43
N ASN A 151 -0.48 8.82 -10.93
CA ASN A 151 -0.19 9.07 -9.52
C ASN A 151 -0.53 10.50 -9.11
N VAL A 152 -0.12 11.48 -9.90
CA VAL A 152 -0.42 12.90 -9.63
C VAL A 152 -1.91 13.19 -9.78
N LEU A 153 -2.56 12.61 -10.78
CA LEU A 153 -3.98 12.89 -11.08
C LEU A 153 -4.95 12.19 -10.11
N GLN A 154 -4.63 10.99 -9.65
CA GLN A 154 -5.60 10.17 -8.92
C GLN A 154 -5.01 9.25 -7.86
N ILE A 155 -3.95 8.48 -8.16
CA ILE A 155 -3.51 7.37 -7.30
C ILE A 155 -3.12 7.88 -5.92
N ARG A 156 -2.36 8.97 -5.81
CA ARG A 156 -1.92 9.55 -4.55
C ARG A 156 -3.09 9.87 -3.63
N THR A 157 -4.10 10.58 -4.13
CA THR A 157 -5.29 10.95 -3.35
C THR A 157 -6.07 9.72 -2.89
N VAL A 158 -6.19 8.69 -3.76
CA VAL A 158 -6.84 7.42 -3.39
C VAL A 158 -6.03 6.70 -2.31
N MET A 159 -4.71 6.61 -2.45
CA MET A 159 -3.83 5.96 -1.46
C MET A 159 -3.90 6.64 -0.08
N GLU A 160 -3.89 7.98 -0.03
CA GLU A 160 -4.02 8.76 1.20
C GLU A 160 -5.40 8.51 1.85
N SER A 161 -6.47 8.60 1.07
CA SER A 161 -7.85 8.37 1.55
C SER A 161 -8.03 6.94 2.06
N ASP A 162 -7.59 5.95 1.30
CA ASP A 162 -7.75 4.54 1.68
C ASP A 162 -6.89 4.17 2.88
N SER A 163 -5.70 4.76 3.02
CA SER A 163 -4.86 4.58 4.20
C SER A 163 -5.53 5.12 5.48
N ALA A 164 -6.13 6.30 5.42
CA ALA A 164 -6.86 6.87 6.55
C ALA A 164 -8.10 6.04 6.91
N LYS A 165 -8.90 5.62 5.90
CA LYS A 165 -10.06 4.75 6.09
C LYS A 165 -9.66 3.40 6.68
N ALA A 166 -8.54 2.83 6.22
CA ALA A 166 -8.00 1.58 6.74
C ALA A 166 -7.77 1.65 8.25
N GLN A 167 -7.13 2.71 8.75
CA GLN A 167 -6.92 2.90 10.18
C GLN A 167 -8.23 3.07 10.96
N ALA A 168 -9.17 3.88 10.44
CA ALA A 168 -10.47 4.06 11.07
C ALA A 168 -11.27 2.75 11.13
N ASN A 169 -11.16 1.89 10.10
CA ASN A 169 -11.80 0.58 10.08
C ASN A 169 -11.21 -0.36 11.13
N VAL A 170 -9.88 -0.43 11.25
CA VAL A 170 -9.21 -1.23 12.29
C VAL A 170 -9.66 -0.76 13.67
N LYS A 171 -9.64 0.55 13.94
CA LYS A 171 -10.10 1.11 15.22
C LYS A 171 -11.50 0.61 15.57
N ARG A 172 -12.47 0.81 14.68
CA ARG A 172 -13.87 0.37 14.92
C ARG A 172 -13.99 -1.12 15.19
N GLN A 173 -13.28 -1.94 14.42
CA GLN A 173 -13.40 -3.40 14.51
C GLN A 173 -12.73 -3.94 15.77
N VAL A 174 -11.52 -3.44 16.08
CA VAL A 174 -10.77 -3.93 17.24
C VAL A 174 -11.42 -3.47 18.56
N GLU A 175 -11.94 -2.22 18.61
CA GLU A 175 -12.64 -1.70 19.79
C GLU A 175 -14.00 -2.39 20.01
N ALA A 176 -14.64 -2.90 18.95
CA ALA A 176 -15.87 -3.68 19.05
C ALA A 176 -15.65 -5.14 19.51
N MET A 177 -14.42 -5.64 19.50
CA MET A 177 -14.11 -6.99 20.01
C MET A 177 -14.24 -7.03 21.52
N ARG A 178 -15.00 -8.00 22.05
CA ARG A 178 -15.10 -8.21 23.51
C ARG A 178 -13.71 -8.44 24.10
N PRO A 179 -13.44 -7.94 25.34
CA PRO A 179 -12.28 -8.38 26.08
C PRO A 179 -12.25 -9.91 26.19
N LEU A 180 -11.08 -10.51 26.00
CA LEU A 180 -10.86 -11.94 26.27
C LEU A 180 -10.90 -12.17 27.77
#